data_a687b8d33a9aace6c16936b8e5076c80
#
_entry.id   a687b8d33a9aace6c16936b8e5076c80
#
_cell.length_a   1.000
_cell.length_b   1.000
_cell.length_c   1.000
_cell.angle_alpha   90.00
_cell.angle_beta   90.00
_cell.angle_gamma   90.00
#
_symmetry.space_group_name_H-M   'P 1'
#
loop_
_entity.id
_entity.type
_entity.pdbx_description
1 polymer ?
#
loop_
_entity_poly.entity_id
_entity_poly.type
_entity_poly.pdbx_seq_one_letter_code
_entity_poly.pdbx_strand_id
1 'polypeptide(L)'
;MLSSSLMLRRFCCLCASASSSSSPAPASSRTLPSTKKRLVFLGSPQVSASVLDALFNASSAPDSLFEIAAIVTQPPSGRDRGRKVMPSPVAQHALDRGFPSELIFTPAKAGEESFLSTFKVLEPELCITAAYGNILPTKFLKLPSMGTVNIHPSLLPLYRGAAPVQRALQDGVRETGVSLAYTVRQLDAGPVIACEKVEIDDYIKAPELLELLFARGSELLIRELPSIFDGSAKAKALAQDESKATLAPKITPEESWLSFDQDARILHNKVRAFAGWPGTRAKVSVFDPKSGQHNIIELKIITTRVYGNNEIQSGQTGDIFFAKGSLIFPCGGGTALERQSEVCRSQNAKRTASESQPLHVAFRPSMAVDQSGGAPCADHTVG
;
A
#
# COMPACT_ATOMS: atom_id res chain seq x y z
N MET A 1 -13.99 71.50 38.56
CA MET A 1 -13.01 72.63 38.78
C MET A 1 -12.22 72.67 37.49
N LEU A 2 -12.58 73.67 36.72
CA LEU A 2 -11.83 74.81 36.23
C LEU A 2 -10.81 74.38 35.16
N SER A 3 -11.02 74.66 33.94
CA SER A 3 -11.15 75.99 33.30
C SER A 3 -9.98 76.29 32.39
N SER A 4 -10.25 76.47 31.12
CA SER A 4 -9.94 77.69 30.36
C SER A 4 -8.55 77.69 29.69
N SER A 5 -8.30 78.15 28.56
CA SER A 5 -9.01 78.96 27.58
C SER A 5 -7.99 79.47 26.56
N LEU A 6 -8.39 79.55 25.28
CA LEU A 6 -8.16 80.63 24.32
C LEU A 6 -6.74 81.21 24.08
N MET A 7 -6.26 81.41 22.89
CA MET A 7 -6.59 82.42 21.86
C MET A 7 -5.68 82.25 20.65
N LEU A 8 -6.19 82.20 19.49
CA LEU A 8 -6.29 83.15 18.36
C LEU A 8 -5.08 84.08 18.12
N ARG A 9 -4.56 84.04 16.88
CA ARG A 9 -4.42 85.14 15.95
C ARG A 9 -3.84 84.75 14.60
N ARG A 10 -4.55 85.04 13.63
CA ARG A 10 -4.53 85.49 12.26
C ARG A 10 -3.27 86.22 11.82
N PHE A 11 -2.87 86.05 10.57
CA PHE A 11 -2.78 86.95 9.40
C PHE A 11 -1.86 86.31 8.37
N CYS A 12 -2.38 86.00 7.21
CA CYS A 12 -2.48 86.70 5.91
C CYS A 12 -1.11 86.92 5.23
N CYS A 13 -0.86 86.37 4.08
CA CYS A 13 -0.93 86.86 2.74
C CYS A 13 -0.08 86.10 1.74
N LEU A 14 -0.67 85.64 0.71
CA LEU A 14 -0.35 85.68 -0.75
C LEU A 14 1.16 85.60 -1.16
N CYS A 15 1.51 84.54 -1.90
CA CYS A 15 1.91 84.66 -3.30
C CYS A 15 2.02 83.30 -3.98
N ALA A 16 1.47 83.25 -5.17
CA ALA A 16 1.42 82.12 -6.07
C ALA A 16 2.81 81.81 -6.68
N SER A 17 3.12 80.53 -6.78
CA SER A 17 3.86 80.01 -7.97
C SER A 17 3.58 78.54 -8.09
N ALA A 18 3.09 78.17 -9.26
CA ALA A 18 2.78 76.82 -9.66
C ALA A 18 4.07 76.03 -9.87
N SER A 19 4.20 74.91 -9.16
CA SER A 19 5.09 73.84 -9.56
C SER A 19 4.35 72.53 -9.39
N SER A 20 4.13 71.90 -10.54
CA SER A 20 3.59 70.56 -10.70
C SER A 20 4.48 69.51 -10.02
N SER A 21 4.06 69.04 -8.87
CA SER A 21 4.61 67.83 -8.27
C SER A 21 3.65 66.68 -8.47
N SER A 22 3.97 65.84 -9.44
CA SER A 22 3.36 64.54 -9.61
C SER A 22 3.67 63.71 -8.37
N SER A 23 2.60 63.41 -7.60
CA SER A 23 2.66 62.39 -6.53
C SER A 23 2.98 61.05 -7.14
N PRO A 24 3.94 60.28 -6.64
CA PRO A 24 4.08 58.91 -7.06
C PRO A 24 2.87 58.11 -6.57
N ALA A 25 2.18 57.45 -7.51
CA ALA A 25 1.17 56.44 -7.23
C ALA A 25 1.75 55.38 -6.31
N PRO A 26 0.94 54.81 -5.39
CA PRO A 26 1.44 53.73 -4.55
C PRO A 26 1.91 52.59 -5.44
N ALA A 27 3.16 52.18 -5.28
CA ALA A 27 3.70 51.04 -5.97
C ALA A 27 2.80 49.83 -5.69
N SER A 28 2.05 49.43 -6.72
CA SER A 28 1.37 48.16 -6.74
C SER A 28 2.46 47.12 -6.45
N SER A 29 2.41 46.54 -5.29
CA SER A 29 3.20 45.35 -4.96
C SER A 29 2.75 44.27 -5.95
N ARG A 30 3.44 44.16 -7.08
CA ARG A 30 3.41 42.96 -7.89
C ARG A 30 3.91 41.84 -6.97
N THR A 31 3.00 41.15 -6.30
CA THR A 31 3.25 39.82 -5.79
C THR A 31 3.74 39.02 -7.01
N LEU A 32 5.02 38.72 -7.03
CA LEU A 32 5.58 37.74 -7.94
C LEU A 32 4.70 36.50 -7.79
N PRO A 33 4.22 35.89 -8.87
CA PRO A 33 3.46 34.66 -8.77
C PRO A 33 4.36 33.68 -8.00
N SER A 34 3.88 33.25 -6.85
CA SER A 34 4.51 32.17 -6.08
C SER A 34 4.53 30.98 -7.03
N THR A 35 5.70 30.64 -7.57
CA THR A 35 5.87 29.53 -8.51
C THR A 35 5.95 28.23 -7.70
N LYS A 36 4.81 27.85 -7.11
CA LYS A 36 4.67 26.53 -6.49
C LYS A 36 4.96 25.47 -7.54
N LYS A 37 5.70 24.43 -7.14
CA LYS A 37 6.02 23.29 -7.99
C LYS A 37 4.77 22.49 -8.31
N ARG A 38 4.61 22.09 -9.57
CA ARG A 38 3.43 21.34 -10.05
C ARG A 38 3.66 19.85 -9.82
N LEU A 39 3.07 19.34 -8.75
CA LEU A 39 3.16 17.94 -8.36
C LEU A 39 1.95 17.17 -8.89
N VAL A 40 2.18 16.01 -9.50
CA VAL A 40 1.13 15.07 -9.89
C VAL A 40 1.25 13.80 -9.05
N PHE A 41 0.12 13.37 -8.48
CA PHE A 41 0.04 12.16 -7.67
C PHE A 41 -0.52 11.00 -8.48
N LEU A 42 0.09 9.81 -8.38
CA LEU A 42 -0.37 8.57 -9.02
C LEU A 42 -0.57 7.50 -7.94
N GLY A 43 -1.79 7.01 -7.81
CA GLY A 43 -2.13 6.00 -6.80
C GLY A 43 -3.55 5.47 -6.99
N SER A 44 -3.90 4.36 -6.33
CA SER A 44 -5.24 3.78 -6.52
C SER A 44 -5.88 3.22 -5.25
N PRO A 45 -5.24 2.36 -4.43
CA PRO A 45 -5.85 1.74 -3.26
C PRO A 45 -5.98 2.70 -2.06
N GLN A 46 -6.60 2.22 -0.99
CA GLN A 46 -6.86 3.02 0.22
C GLN A 46 -5.57 3.60 0.84
N VAL A 47 -4.49 2.82 0.87
CA VAL A 47 -3.19 3.30 1.38
C VAL A 47 -2.63 4.46 0.56
N SER A 48 -2.90 4.49 -0.76
CA SER A 48 -2.55 5.63 -1.62
C SER A 48 -3.41 6.86 -1.35
N ALA A 49 -4.68 6.67 -0.98
CA ALA A 49 -5.55 7.78 -0.58
C ALA A 49 -5.02 8.47 0.70
N SER A 50 -4.47 7.70 1.64
CA SER A 50 -3.82 8.27 2.84
C SER A 50 -2.56 9.08 2.50
N VAL A 51 -1.77 8.63 1.52
CA VAL A 51 -0.61 9.40 1.01
C VAL A 51 -1.08 10.70 0.36
N LEU A 52 -2.14 10.63 -0.46
CA LEU A 52 -2.72 11.83 -1.10
C LEU A 52 -3.23 12.82 -0.05
N ASP A 53 -3.86 12.33 1.02
CA ASP A 53 -4.33 13.20 2.11
C ASP A 53 -3.17 13.94 2.79
N ALA A 54 -2.07 13.26 3.07
CA ALA A 54 -0.85 13.87 3.61
C ALA A 54 -0.30 14.96 2.66
N LEU A 55 -0.32 14.70 1.33
CA LEU A 55 0.10 15.69 0.33
C LEU A 55 -0.86 16.88 0.26
N PHE A 56 -2.19 16.69 0.35
CA PHE A 56 -3.15 17.79 0.41
C PHE A 56 -2.91 18.68 1.62
N ASN A 57 -2.69 18.07 2.79
CA ASN A 57 -2.42 18.81 4.03
C ASN A 57 -1.11 19.62 3.91
N ALA A 58 -0.04 19.03 3.37
CA ALA A 58 1.23 19.71 3.15
C ALA A 58 1.13 20.82 2.08
N SER A 59 0.36 20.62 1.01
CA SER A 59 0.18 21.62 -0.07
C SER A 59 -0.63 22.82 0.39
N SER A 60 -1.48 22.65 1.41
CA SER A 60 -2.32 23.70 1.98
C SER A 60 -1.59 24.61 2.96
N ALA A 61 -0.37 24.27 3.37
CA ALA A 61 0.44 25.11 4.24
C ALA A 61 0.79 26.44 3.55
N PRO A 62 0.83 27.56 4.29
CA PRO A 62 1.11 28.89 3.71
C PRO A 62 2.46 28.99 3.00
N ASP A 63 3.45 28.23 3.49
CA ASP A 63 4.82 28.15 2.97
C ASP A 63 5.06 26.96 2.04
N SER A 64 4.00 26.30 1.61
CA SER A 64 4.10 25.14 0.73
C SER A 64 4.84 25.44 -0.57
N LEU A 65 5.81 24.61 -0.89
CA LEU A 65 6.63 24.71 -2.09
C LEU A 65 5.94 24.17 -3.34
N PHE A 66 4.79 23.50 -3.21
CA PHE A 66 4.11 22.81 -4.30
C PHE A 66 2.59 22.94 -4.24
N GLU A 67 1.97 22.65 -5.36
CA GLU A 67 0.54 22.42 -5.51
C GLU A 67 0.30 21.06 -6.16
N ILE A 68 -0.85 20.43 -5.88
CA ILE A 68 -1.26 19.22 -6.58
C ILE A 68 -1.95 19.62 -7.87
N ALA A 69 -1.24 19.48 -8.99
CA ALA A 69 -1.71 19.89 -10.30
C ALA A 69 -2.68 18.89 -10.94
N ALA A 70 -2.53 17.60 -10.63
CA ALA A 70 -3.42 16.55 -11.10
C ALA A 70 -3.28 15.27 -10.28
N ILE A 71 -4.27 14.39 -10.41
CA ILE A 71 -4.29 13.06 -9.82
C ILE A 71 -4.52 12.04 -10.93
N VAL A 72 -3.74 10.95 -10.92
CA VAL A 72 -3.86 9.84 -11.87
C VAL A 72 -4.15 8.56 -11.09
N THR A 73 -5.21 7.87 -11.45
CA THR A 73 -5.64 6.66 -10.73
C THR A 73 -6.20 5.62 -11.69
N GLN A 74 -6.50 4.43 -11.19
CA GLN A 74 -7.14 3.38 -11.98
C GLN A 74 -8.58 3.75 -12.34
N PRO A 75 -9.08 3.30 -13.53
CA PRO A 75 -10.46 3.47 -13.91
C PRO A 75 -11.45 2.93 -12.86
N PRO A 76 -12.67 3.48 -12.79
CA PRO A 76 -13.73 2.95 -11.97
C PRO A 76 -13.95 1.47 -12.24
N SER A 77 -14.15 0.67 -11.20
CA SER A 77 -14.35 -0.78 -11.31
C SER A 77 -15.50 -1.28 -10.44
N GLY A 78 -16.14 -2.39 -10.84
CA GLY A 78 -17.15 -3.07 -10.03
C GLY A 78 -16.49 -3.80 -8.87
N ARG A 79 -16.72 -3.37 -7.62
CA ARG A 79 -16.07 -3.94 -6.44
C ARG A 79 -16.81 -5.09 -5.78
N ASP A 80 -18.12 -5.26 -6.04
CA ASP A 80 -18.95 -6.27 -5.39
C ASP A 80 -19.83 -7.07 -6.37
N ARG A 81 -20.34 -8.21 -5.91
CA ARG A 81 -21.24 -9.08 -6.70
C ARG A 81 -22.54 -8.39 -7.15
N GLY A 82 -22.87 -7.21 -6.63
CA GLY A 82 -23.98 -6.34 -7.05
C GLY A 82 -23.64 -5.28 -8.09
N ARG A 83 -22.38 -5.09 -8.44
CA ARG A 83 -21.81 -4.36 -9.59
C ARG A 83 -22.15 -2.88 -9.76
N LYS A 84 -22.24 -2.14 -8.68
CA LYS A 84 -22.12 -0.70 -8.81
C LYS A 84 -20.66 -0.37 -9.16
N VAL A 85 -20.43 0.27 -10.31
CA VAL A 85 -19.12 0.76 -10.69
C VAL A 85 -18.75 1.90 -9.74
N MET A 86 -17.64 1.74 -9.03
CA MET A 86 -17.17 2.71 -8.04
C MET A 86 -15.80 3.29 -8.46
N PRO A 87 -15.56 4.57 -8.20
CA PRO A 87 -14.24 5.16 -8.38
C PRO A 87 -13.19 4.45 -7.52
N SER A 88 -11.92 4.61 -7.85
CA SER A 88 -10.82 4.18 -6.98
C SER A 88 -10.89 4.90 -5.62
N PRO A 89 -10.35 4.34 -4.53
CA PRO A 89 -10.25 5.05 -3.24
C PRO A 89 -9.56 6.41 -3.36
N VAL A 90 -8.53 6.51 -4.20
CA VAL A 90 -7.85 7.78 -4.47
C VAL A 90 -8.77 8.79 -5.14
N ALA A 91 -9.51 8.38 -6.19
CA ALA A 91 -10.46 9.29 -6.86
C ALA A 91 -11.58 9.72 -5.92
N GLN A 92 -12.15 8.79 -5.15
CA GLN A 92 -13.20 9.11 -4.19
C GLN A 92 -12.69 10.10 -3.14
N HIS A 93 -11.53 9.83 -2.54
CA HIS A 93 -10.93 10.71 -1.54
C HIS A 93 -10.65 12.11 -2.10
N ALA A 94 -10.13 12.21 -3.32
CA ALA A 94 -9.89 13.49 -3.97
C ALA A 94 -11.17 14.31 -4.15
N LEU A 95 -12.25 13.66 -4.60
CA LEU A 95 -13.56 14.31 -4.75
C LEU A 95 -14.13 14.75 -3.39
N ASP A 96 -14.03 13.93 -2.37
CA ASP A 96 -14.48 14.24 -1.01
C ASP A 96 -13.71 15.43 -0.40
N ARG A 97 -12.44 15.65 -0.82
CA ARG A 97 -11.62 16.81 -0.47
C ARG A 97 -11.87 18.04 -1.37
N GLY A 98 -12.83 17.96 -2.31
CA GLY A 98 -13.17 19.04 -3.23
C GLY A 98 -12.16 19.28 -4.36
N PHE A 99 -11.32 18.31 -4.68
CA PHE A 99 -10.39 18.41 -5.80
C PHE A 99 -11.15 18.38 -7.13
N PRO A 100 -10.79 19.23 -8.13
CA PRO A 100 -11.50 19.33 -9.40
C PRO A 100 -11.53 18.00 -10.15
N SER A 101 -12.72 17.55 -10.53
CA SER A 101 -12.92 16.25 -11.19
C SER A 101 -12.22 16.15 -12.54
N GLU A 102 -12.09 17.28 -13.27
CA GLU A 102 -11.40 17.39 -14.56
C GLU A 102 -9.87 17.21 -14.48
N LEU A 103 -9.31 17.30 -13.27
CA LEU A 103 -7.89 17.05 -12.99
C LEU A 103 -7.65 15.66 -12.41
N ILE A 104 -8.68 14.79 -12.37
CA ILE A 104 -8.56 13.38 -11.98
C ILE A 104 -8.58 12.51 -13.24
N PHE A 105 -7.43 12.00 -13.62
CA PHE A 105 -7.27 11.17 -14.81
C PHE A 105 -7.34 9.68 -14.47
N THR A 106 -8.07 8.94 -15.31
CA THR A 106 -8.25 7.50 -15.12
C THR A 106 -7.91 6.69 -16.38
N PRO A 107 -6.67 6.81 -16.93
CA PRO A 107 -6.29 6.06 -18.12
C PRO A 107 -6.23 4.57 -17.82
N ALA A 108 -6.65 3.71 -18.75
CA ALA A 108 -6.52 2.27 -18.61
C ALA A 108 -5.05 1.84 -18.64
N LYS A 109 -4.22 2.58 -19.39
CA LYS A 109 -2.75 2.44 -19.42
C LYS A 109 -2.09 3.80 -19.36
N ALA A 110 -1.07 3.95 -18.52
CA ALA A 110 -0.30 5.20 -18.42
C ALA A 110 0.43 5.61 -19.72
N GLY A 111 0.46 4.74 -20.71
CA GLY A 111 1.07 4.98 -22.02
C GLY A 111 0.09 5.38 -23.13
N GLU A 112 -1.19 5.60 -22.83
CA GLU A 112 -2.19 6.04 -23.81
C GLU A 112 -1.83 7.43 -24.38
N GLU A 113 -1.81 7.55 -25.70
CA GLU A 113 -1.37 8.77 -26.38
C GLU A 113 -2.26 9.97 -26.06
N SER A 114 -3.58 9.78 -25.98
CA SER A 114 -4.53 10.81 -25.58
C SER A 114 -4.24 11.34 -24.17
N PHE A 115 -3.99 10.41 -23.21
CA PHE A 115 -3.61 10.77 -21.86
C PHE A 115 -2.26 11.50 -21.82
N LEU A 116 -1.24 10.97 -22.50
CA LEU A 116 0.09 11.59 -22.52
C LEU A 116 0.08 13.00 -23.11
N SER A 117 -0.73 13.23 -24.16
CA SER A 117 -0.89 14.56 -24.78
C SER A 117 -1.50 15.56 -23.80
N THR A 118 -2.57 15.20 -23.11
CA THR A 118 -3.19 16.03 -22.07
C THR A 118 -2.25 16.26 -20.89
N PHE A 119 -1.59 15.20 -20.44
CA PHE A 119 -0.66 15.23 -19.32
C PHE A 119 0.56 16.14 -19.60
N LYS A 120 1.03 16.17 -20.84
CA LYS A 120 2.12 17.06 -21.26
C LYS A 120 1.73 18.55 -21.16
N VAL A 121 0.48 18.90 -21.44
CA VAL A 121 -0.03 20.29 -21.33
C VAL A 121 -0.04 20.76 -19.87
N LEU A 122 -0.16 19.84 -18.92
CA LEU A 122 -0.08 20.17 -17.50
C LEU A 122 1.34 20.58 -17.06
N GLU A 123 2.37 20.33 -17.86
CA GLU A 123 3.76 20.62 -17.53
C GLU A 123 4.14 20.16 -16.11
N PRO A 124 3.99 18.87 -15.78
CA PRO A 124 4.28 18.38 -14.44
C PRO A 124 5.78 18.52 -14.12
N GLU A 125 6.09 19.04 -12.92
CA GLU A 125 7.48 19.13 -12.50
C GLU A 125 7.92 17.88 -11.75
N LEU A 126 7.08 17.35 -10.87
CA LEU A 126 7.33 16.14 -10.08
C LEU A 126 6.13 15.21 -10.12
N CYS A 127 6.36 13.93 -10.35
CA CYS A 127 5.36 12.89 -10.16
C CYS A 127 5.67 12.07 -8.92
N ILE A 128 4.65 11.78 -8.11
CA ILE A 128 4.74 10.87 -6.96
C ILE A 128 3.88 9.65 -7.22
N THR A 129 4.45 8.46 -7.08
CA THR A 129 3.71 7.21 -7.19
C THR A 129 3.62 6.50 -5.84
N ALA A 130 2.42 6.00 -5.53
CA ALA A 130 2.16 5.16 -4.37
C ALA A 130 1.13 4.09 -4.75
N ALA A 131 1.57 2.84 -4.94
CA ALA A 131 0.72 1.71 -5.32
C ALA A 131 -0.24 2.04 -6.49
N TYR A 132 0.27 2.63 -7.57
CA TYR A 132 -0.54 3.02 -8.73
C TYR A 132 -1.09 1.82 -9.52
N GLY A 133 -0.31 0.74 -9.61
CA GLY A 133 -0.74 -0.51 -10.24
C GLY A 133 -0.58 -0.59 -11.76
N ASN A 134 -0.12 0.46 -12.44
CA ASN A 134 0.22 0.46 -13.85
C ASN A 134 1.73 0.69 -14.06
N ILE A 135 2.26 0.08 -15.12
CA ILE A 135 3.64 0.32 -15.56
C ILE A 135 3.72 1.71 -16.20
N LEU A 136 4.70 2.50 -15.78
CA LEU A 136 4.99 3.82 -16.36
C LEU A 136 5.97 3.66 -17.54
N PRO A 137 5.55 3.91 -18.78
CA PRO A 137 6.41 3.77 -19.93
C PRO A 137 7.45 4.91 -19.99
N THR A 138 8.53 4.71 -20.72
CA THR A 138 9.60 5.71 -20.89
C THR A 138 9.08 7.06 -21.39
N LYS A 139 8.04 7.08 -22.23
CA LYS A 139 7.41 8.32 -22.71
C LYS A 139 6.83 9.13 -21.54
N PHE A 140 6.16 8.46 -20.58
CA PHE A 140 5.64 9.10 -19.38
C PHE A 140 6.75 9.60 -18.46
N LEU A 141 7.75 8.75 -18.18
CA LEU A 141 8.86 9.09 -17.26
C LEU A 141 9.69 10.30 -17.68
N LYS A 142 9.63 10.68 -18.97
CA LYS A 142 10.33 11.85 -19.51
C LYS A 142 9.54 13.16 -19.38
N LEU A 143 8.27 13.12 -18.98
CA LEU A 143 7.42 14.31 -18.93
C LEU A 143 7.70 15.18 -17.69
N PRO A 144 7.78 14.65 -16.46
CA PRO A 144 8.08 15.47 -15.29
C PRO A 144 9.55 15.89 -15.29
N SER A 145 9.81 17.21 -15.21
CA SER A 145 11.16 17.77 -15.29
C SER A 145 12.09 17.32 -14.15
N MET A 146 11.54 17.05 -12.96
CA MET A 146 12.24 16.54 -11.77
C MET A 146 12.14 15.02 -11.64
N GLY A 147 11.45 14.36 -12.59
CA GLY A 147 11.28 12.91 -12.62
C GLY A 147 10.07 12.42 -11.82
N THR A 148 10.06 11.13 -11.59
CA THR A 148 9.00 10.44 -10.83
C THR A 148 9.62 9.76 -9.62
N VAL A 149 9.07 9.99 -8.44
CA VAL A 149 9.49 9.36 -7.17
C VAL A 149 8.43 8.37 -6.73
N ASN A 150 8.86 7.17 -6.37
CA ASN A 150 7.99 6.10 -5.90
C ASN A 150 8.17 5.89 -4.39
N ILE A 151 7.05 5.74 -3.68
CA ILE A 151 7.01 5.21 -2.32
C ILE A 151 6.91 3.70 -2.43
N HIS A 152 8.00 2.99 -2.11
CA HIS A 152 8.06 1.54 -2.19
C HIS A 152 8.12 0.92 -0.80
N PRO A 153 7.15 0.05 -0.41
CA PRO A 153 7.05 -0.46 0.95
C PRO A 153 8.00 -1.65 1.18
N SER A 154 9.29 -1.43 0.95
CA SER A 154 10.41 -2.29 1.34
C SER A 154 11.70 -1.48 1.43
N LEU A 155 12.73 -2.08 2.00
CA LEU A 155 14.12 -1.56 1.97
C LEU A 155 14.78 -1.98 0.66
N LEU A 156 14.66 -1.15 -0.38
CA LEU A 156 15.32 -1.42 -1.67
C LEU A 156 16.86 -1.56 -1.49
N PRO A 157 17.48 -2.53 -2.16
CA PRO A 157 17.02 -3.31 -3.33
C PRO A 157 16.23 -4.58 -3.00
N LEU A 158 15.88 -4.83 -1.75
CA LEU A 158 15.09 -5.99 -1.36
C LEU A 158 13.63 -5.84 -1.78
N TYR A 159 13.02 -6.94 -2.22
CA TYR A 159 11.58 -7.03 -2.53
C TYR A 159 11.10 -6.05 -3.62
N ARG A 160 11.83 -5.91 -4.73
CA ARG A 160 11.36 -5.19 -5.91
C ARG A 160 10.13 -5.88 -6.50
N GLY A 161 9.07 -5.15 -6.80
CA GLY A 161 7.89 -5.70 -7.48
C GLY A 161 6.56 -5.42 -6.81
N ALA A 162 5.56 -6.25 -7.13
CA ALA A 162 4.16 -5.97 -6.87
C ALA A 162 3.67 -6.28 -5.45
N ALA A 163 4.39 -7.14 -4.69
CA ALA A 163 3.94 -7.63 -3.39
C ALA A 163 5.05 -7.62 -2.31
N PRO A 164 5.78 -6.50 -2.12
CA PRO A 164 6.93 -6.45 -1.22
C PRO A 164 6.57 -6.81 0.23
N VAL A 165 5.47 -6.28 0.75
CA VAL A 165 5.04 -6.51 2.13
C VAL A 165 4.66 -7.97 2.35
N GLN A 166 3.89 -8.56 1.43
CA GLN A 166 3.47 -9.95 1.53
C GLN A 166 4.68 -10.90 1.47
N ARG A 167 5.62 -10.65 0.56
CA ARG A 167 6.82 -11.50 0.43
C ARG A 167 7.74 -11.39 1.65
N ALA A 168 7.96 -10.18 2.18
CA ALA A 168 8.73 -9.97 3.40
C ALA A 168 8.11 -10.72 4.61
N LEU A 169 6.79 -10.65 4.79
CA LEU A 169 6.09 -11.38 5.84
C LEU A 169 6.14 -12.89 5.63
N GLN A 170 6.00 -13.37 4.39
CA GLN A 170 6.09 -14.79 4.03
C GLN A 170 7.48 -15.36 4.34
N ASP A 171 8.53 -14.61 4.07
CA ASP A 171 9.92 -14.97 4.37
C ASP A 171 10.23 -14.89 5.87
N GLY A 172 9.35 -14.28 6.66
CA GLY A 172 9.48 -14.19 8.11
C GLY A 172 10.60 -13.27 8.59
N VAL A 173 10.92 -12.24 7.79
CA VAL A 173 11.93 -11.24 8.20
C VAL A 173 11.44 -10.46 9.42
N ARG A 174 12.37 -10.04 10.26
CA ARG A 174 12.09 -9.26 11.48
C ARG A 174 12.21 -7.76 11.27
N GLU A 175 12.77 -7.34 10.14
CA GLU A 175 12.93 -5.95 9.75
C GLU A 175 12.52 -5.78 8.30
N THR A 176 11.76 -4.73 8.01
CA THR A 176 11.48 -4.22 6.67
C THR A 176 11.57 -2.70 6.69
N GLY A 177 10.91 -2.02 5.78
CA GLY A 177 10.87 -0.57 5.76
C GLY A 177 10.19 -0.02 4.53
N VAL A 178 10.42 1.26 4.31
CA VAL A 178 9.93 2.00 3.15
C VAL A 178 11.09 2.74 2.50
N SER A 179 11.10 2.77 1.19
CA SER A 179 12.09 3.50 0.38
C SER A 179 11.41 4.52 -0.51
N LEU A 180 12.00 5.71 -0.60
CA LEU A 180 11.75 6.67 -1.68
C LEU A 180 12.81 6.47 -2.75
N ALA A 181 12.39 6.18 -3.97
CA ALA A 181 13.31 5.96 -5.08
C ALA A 181 12.81 6.64 -6.35
N TYR A 182 13.71 7.12 -7.17
CA TYR A 182 13.38 7.57 -8.52
C TYR A 182 12.89 6.40 -9.36
N THR A 183 11.81 6.60 -10.11
CA THR A 183 11.29 5.58 -11.02
C THR A 183 12.07 5.59 -12.32
N VAL A 184 12.59 4.43 -12.70
CA VAL A 184 13.29 4.18 -13.96
C VAL A 184 12.57 3.10 -14.76
N ARG A 185 13.03 2.79 -15.97
CA ARG A 185 12.42 1.77 -16.83
C ARG A 185 12.46 0.37 -16.20
N GLN A 186 13.55 0.05 -15.51
CA GLN A 186 13.71 -1.23 -14.81
C GLN A 186 12.88 -1.21 -13.53
N LEU A 187 12.21 -2.34 -13.23
CA LEU A 187 11.27 -2.46 -12.12
C LEU A 187 11.96 -2.14 -10.78
N ASP A 188 11.49 -1.10 -10.12
CA ASP A 188 11.91 -0.62 -8.80
C ASP A 188 13.45 -0.55 -8.58
N ALA A 189 14.21 -0.37 -9.68
CA ALA A 189 15.68 -0.36 -9.68
C ALA A 189 16.29 1.06 -9.68
N GLY A 190 15.47 2.09 -9.57
CA GLY A 190 15.97 3.48 -9.58
C GLY A 190 16.75 3.85 -8.32
N PRO A 191 17.56 4.93 -8.39
CA PRO A 191 18.33 5.40 -7.24
C PRO A 191 17.45 5.72 -6.04
N VAL A 192 17.89 5.29 -4.85
CA VAL A 192 17.17 5.50 -3.58
C VAL A 192 17.53 6.89 -3.02
N ILE A 193 16.51 7.69 -2.74
CA ILE A 193 16.63 9.02 -2.14
C ILE A 193 16.83 8.89 -0.63
N ALA A 194 15.92 8.14 0.00
CA ALA A 194 15.90 7.91 1.44
C ALA A 194 15.16 6.60 1.75
N CYS A 195 15.41 6.03 2.91
CA CYS A 195 14.68 4.87 3.42
C CYS A 195 14.51 4.98 4.93
N GLU A 196 13.48 4.30 5.44
CA GLU A 196 13.20 4.19 6.87
C GLU A 196 12.95 2.73 7.22
N LYS A 197 13.61 2.24 8.28
CA LYS A 197 13.49 0.87 8.76
C LYS A 197 12.33 0.72 9.73
N VAL A 198 11.67 -0.42 9.69
CA VAL A 198 10.56 -0.78 10.58
C VAL A 198 10.75 -2.22 11.07
N GLU A 199 10.72 -2.41 12.38
CA GLU A 199 10.70 -3.74 12.98
C GLU A 199 9.33 -4.40 12.83
N ILE A 200 9.31 -5.70 12.60
CA ILE A 200 8.11 -6.50 12.38
C ILE A 200 7.94 -7.44 13.57
N ASP A 201 6.81 -7.32 14.26
CA ASP A 201 6.42 -8.31 15.26
C ASP A 201 5.87 -9.60 14.61
N ASP A 202 5.70 -10.65 15.43
CA ASP A 202 5.24 -11.96 14.95
C ASP A 202 3.74 -11.99 14.57
N TYR A 203 2.97 -10.93 14.84
CA TYR A 203 1.51 -10.93 14.70
C TYR A 203 0.98 -9.97 13.64
N ILE A 204 1.72 -8.93 13.30
CA ILE A 204 1.31 -7.96 12.29
C ILE A 204 0.99 -8.65 10.97
N LYS A 205 -0.15 -8.32 10.40
CA LYS A 205 -0.63 -8.84 9.12
C LYS A 205 -0.33 -7.87 7.98
N ALA A 206 -0.34 -8.37 6.75
CA ALA A 206 0.01 -7.57 5.57
C ALA A 206 -0.79 -6.27 5.41
N PRO A 207 -2.12 -6.20 5.64
CA PRO A 207 -2.84 -4.93 5.57
C PRO A 207 -2.32 -3.90 6.58
N GLU A 208 -2.12 -4.29 7.82
CA GLU A 208 -1.64 -3.41 8.91
C GLU A 208 -0.22 -2.90 8.62
N LEU A 209 0.68 -3.80 8.20
CA LEU A 209 2.04 -3.43 7.84
C LEU A 209 2.07 -2.52 6.60
N LEU A 210 1.19 -2.76 5.62
CA LEU A 210 1.09 -1.93 4.43
C LEU A 210 0.67 -0.50 4.79
N GLU A 211 -0.33 -0.33 5.65
CA GLU A 211 -0.79 0.97 6.16
C GLU A 211 0.35 1.70 6.91
N LEU A 212 1.04 0.99 7.80
CA LEU A 212 2.17 1.54 8.54
C LEU A 212 3.28 2.04 7.61
N LEU A 213 3.67 1.22 6.62
CA LEU A 213 4.77 1.57 5.72
C LEU A 213 4.40 2.74 4.78
N PHE A 214 3.15 2.84 4.32
CA PHE A 214 2.72 4.00 3.53
C PHE A 214 2.58 5.26 4.38
N ALA A 215 2.18 5.15 5.65
CA ALA A 215 2.21 6.29 6.57
C ALA A 215 3.64 6.82 6.78
N ARG A 216 4.60 5.94 7.10
CA ARG A 216 6.02 6.30 7.20
C ARG A 216 6.60 6.84 5.90
N GLY A 217 6.21 6.23 4.77
CA GLY A 217 6.60 6.71 3.44
C GLY A 217 6.07 8.10 3.11
N SER A 218 4.87 8.45 3.58
CA SER A 218 4.30 9.80 3.42
C SER A 218 5.08 10.84 4.23
N GLU A 219 5.39 10.53 5.49
CA GLU A 219 6.20 11.39 6.37
C GLU A 219 7.61 11.60 5.77
N LEU A 220 8.23 10.50 5.31
CA LEU A 220 9.53 10.52 4.65
C LEU A 220 9.50 11.37 3.37
N LEU A 221 8.46 11.21 2.52
CA LEU A 221 8.29 11.99 1.31
C LEU A 221 8.20 13.48 1.61
N ILE A 222 7.31 13.89 2.53
CA ILE A 222 7.12 15.31 2.87
C ILE A 222 8.43 15.92 3.39
N ARG A 223 9.20 15.19 4.18
CA ARG A 223 10.53 15.62 4.68
C ARG A 223 11.54 15.82 3.55
N GLU A 224 11.49 14.97 2.50
CA GLU A 224 12.43 15.00 1.39
C GLU A 224 11.99 15.91 0.22
N LEU A 225 10.74 16.39 0.17
CA LEU A 225 10.26 17.27 -0.90
C LEU A 225 11.14 18.51 -1.12
N PRO A 226 11.62 19.24 -0.11
CA PRO A 226 12.51 20.39 -0.33
C PRO A 226 13.79 20.00 -1.08
N SER A 227 14.44 18.89 -0.68
CA SER A 227 15.66 18.39 -1.34
C SER A 227 15.42 17.83 -2.75
N ILE A 228 14.20 17.36 -3.02
CA ILE A 228 13.79 16.93 -4.36
C ILE A 228 13.59 18.16 -5.25
N PHE A 229 12.94 19.22 -4.73
CA PHE A 229 12.66 20.44 -5.49
C PHE A 229 13.90 21.29 -5.77
N ASP A 230 14.90 21.30 -4.91
CA ASP A 230 16.16 21.98 -5.15
C ASP A 230 17.18 21.15 -5.97
N GLY A 231 16.85 19.87 -6.22
CA GLY A 231 17.66 18.93 -7.00
C GLY A 231 18.76 18.23 -6.19
N SER A 232 18.97 18.59 -4.92
CA SER A 232 20.03 17.99 -4.08
C SER A 232 19.77 16.52 -3.79
N ALA A 233 18.49 16.10 -3.66
CA ALA A 233 18.13 14.70 -3.52
C ALA A 233 18.60 13.86 -4.72
N LYS A 234 18.44 14.38 -5.95
CA LYS A 234 18.88 13.67 -7.17
C LYS A 234 20.40 13.50 -7.23
N ALA A 235 21.14 14.49 -6.77
CA ALA A 235 22.60 14.43 -6.72
C ALA A 235 23.12 13.45 -5.66
N LYS A 236 22.36 13.24 -4.57
CA LYS A 236 22.73 12.37 -3.43
C LYS A 236 22.11 10.97 -3.49
N ALA A 237 21.13 10.75 -4.38
CA ALA A 237 20.44 9.46 -4.48
C ALA A 237 21.43 8.32 -4.78
N LEU A 238 21.31 7.24 -4.04
CA LEU A 238 22.22 6.11 -4.09
C LEU A 238 21.73 5.07 -5.10
N ALA A 239 22.60 4.67 -6.02
CA ALA A 239 22.36 3.53 -6.89
C ALA A 239 22.17 2.27 -6.04
N GLN A 240 21.23 1.42 -6.45
CA GLN A 240 20.99 0.16 -5.76
C GLN A 240 22.08 -0.88 -6.09
N ASP A 241 22.43 -1.69 -5.11
CA ASP A 241 23.36 -2.83 -5.28
C ASP A 241 22.59 -4.01 -5.90
N GLU A 242 22.80 -4.23 -7.19
CA GLU A 242 22.12 -5.30 -7.95
C GLU A 242 22.41 -6.70 -7.39
N SER A 243 23.56 -6.91 -6.74
CA SER A 243 23.90 -8.21 -6.14
C SER A 243 23.02 -8.59 -4.94
N LYS A 244 22.38 -7.60 -4.32
CA LYS A 244 21.48 -7.76 -3.18
C LYS A 244 19.99 -7.71 -3.56
N ALA A 245 19.69 -7.47 -4.83
CA ALA A 245 18.31 -7.31 -5.26
C ALA A 245 17.52 -8.61 -5.14
N THR A 246 16.34 -8.53 -4.53
CA THR A 246 15.37 -9.62 -4.48
C THR A 246 14.05 -9.19 -5.11
N LEU A 247 13.28 -10.16 -5.61
CA LEU A 247 12.02 -9.91 -6.27
C LEU A 247 10.83 -10.25 -5.37
N ALA A 248 9.78 -9.45 -5.49
CA ALA A 248 8.50 -9.64 -4.83
C ALA A 248 7.37 -9.78 -5.87
N PRO A 249 7.27 -10.96 -6.53
CA PRO A 249 6.26 -11.18 -7.55
C PRO A 249 4.85 -11.08 -6.97
N LYS A 250 3.90 -10.73 -7.84
CA LYS A 250 2.47 -10.65 -7.50
C LYS A 250 2.00 -11.99 -6.91
N ILE A 251 1.21 -11.91 -5.84
CA ILE A 251 0.56 -13.08 -5.25
C ILE A 251 -0.52 -13.61 -6.17
N THR A 252 -0.70 -14.93 -6.23
CA THR A 252 -1.77 -15.58 -6.98
C THR A 252 -2.78 -16.25 -6.03
N PRO A 253 -4.04 -16.46 -6.47
CA PRO A 253 -5.04 -17.15 -5.65
C PRO A 253 -4.64 -18.60 -5.29
N GLU A 254 -3.88 -19.26 -6.14
CA GLU A 254 -3.41 -20.65 -5.96
C GLU A 254 -2.47 -20.77 -4.77
N GLU A 255 -1.70 -19.73 -4.50
CA GLU A 255 -0.80 -19.66 -3.35
C GLU A 255 -1.55 -19.66 -2.00
N SER A 256 -2.87 -19.48 -1.99
CA SER A 256 -3.69 -19.43 -0.75
C SER A 256 -3.74 -20.75 0.03
N TRP A 257 -3.43 -21.87 -0.59
CA TRP A 257 -3.50 -23.17 0.04
C TRP A 257 -2.33 -23.43 1.01
N LEU A 258 -2.67 -23.91 2.21
CA LEU A 258 -1.70 -24.34 3.21
C LEU A 258 -1.42 -25.83 3.04
N SER A 259 -0.14 -26.20 3.01
CA SER A 259 0.33 -27.58 3.11
C SER A 259 0.95 -27.81 4.48
N PHE A 260 0.32 -28.66 5.29
CA PHE A 260 0.78 -28.92 6.65
C PHE A 260 2.04 -29.79 6.73
N ASP A 261 2.59 -30.22 5.62
CA ASP A 261 3.92 -30.83 5.55
C ASP A 261 5.04 -29.82 5.84
N GLN A 262 4.73 -28.53 5.76
CA GLN A 262 5.65 -27.42 6.08
C GLN A 262 5.67 -27.14 7.59
N ASP A 263 6.76 -26.52 8.04
CA ASP A 263 6.91 -26.06 9.44
C ASP A 263 5.81 -25.03 9.80
N ALA A 264 5.36 -25.06 11.05
CA ALA A 264 4.32 -24.18 11.57
C ALA A 264 4.68 -22.70 11.44
N ARG A 265 5.97 -22.32 11.56
CA ARG A 265 6.42 -20.93 11.39
C ARG A 265 6.23 -20.47 9.95
N ILE A 266 6.53 -21.30 8.96
CA ILE A 266 6.33 -21.01 7.54
C ILE A 266 4.83 -20.77 7.27
N LEU A 267 3.97 -21.65 7.80
CA LEU A 267 2.52 -21.52 7.63
C LEU A 267 1.96 -20.29 8.35
N HIS A 268 2.43 -19.99 9.56
CA HIS A 268 2.07 -18.79 10.30
C HIS A 268 2.43 -17.52 9.52
N ASN A 269 3.65 -17.43 9.01
CA ASN A 269 4.10 -16.33 8.18
C ASN A 269 3.23 -16.16 6.93
N LYS A 270 2.87 -17.27 6.27
CA LYS A 270 1.98 -17.25 5.10
C LYS A 270 0.57 -16.78 5.44
N VAL A 271 0.02 -17.17 6.59
CA VAL A 271 -1.32 -16.70 7.05
C VAL A 271 -1.33 -15.20 7.25
N ARG A 272 -0.34 -14.63 7.92
CA ARG A 272 -0.25 -13.18 8.13
C ARG A 272 0.10 -12.41 6.86
N ALA A 273 0.93 -12.98 5.99
CA ALA A 273 1.32 -12.40 4.71
C ALA A 273 0.14 -12.27 3.73
N PHE A 274 -0.76 -13.26 3.73
CA PHE A 274 -1.88 -13.32 2.80
C PHE A 274 -3.19 -12.84 3.42
N ALA A 275 -3.16 -12.28 4.62
CA ALA A 275 -4.33 -11.64 5.23
C ALA A 275 -4.91 -10.57 4.31
N GLY A 276 -6.26 -10.50 4.28
CA GLY A 276 -6.97 -9.64 3.34
C GLY A 276 -7.16 -10.31 1.98
N TRP A 277 -6.12 -10.46 1.18
CA TRP A 277 -6.15 -11.11 -0.13
C TRP A 277 -4.84 -11.86 -0.40
N PRO A 278 -4.90 -13.11 -0.93
CA PRO A 278 -6.10 -13.91 -1.23
C PRO A 278 -6.75 -14.57 0.01
N GLY A 279 -6.17 -14.41 1.17
CA GLY A 279 -6.45 -15.19 2.37
C GLY A 279 -5.72 -16.53 2.33
N THR A 280 -5.92 -17.36 3.36
CA THR A 280 -5.38 -18.72 3.39
C THR A 280 -6.44 -19.75 3.65
N ARG A 281 -6.27 -20.94 3.06
CA ARG A 281 -7.22 -22.06 3.08
C ARG A 281 -6.50 -23.37 3.35
N ALA A 282 -7.24 -24.30 3.95
CA ALA A 282 -6.78 -25.67 4.16
C ALA A 282 -7.88 -26.67 3.77
N LYS A 283 -7.50 -27.83 3.25
CA LYS A 283 -8.38 -28.97 3.08
C LYS A 283 -8.15 -29.94 4.22
N VAL A 284 -9.21 -30.32 4.91
CA VAL A 284 -9.15 -31.28 6.01
C VAL A 284 -10.16 -32.40 5.77
N SER A 285 -9.77 -33.61 6.09
CA SER A 285 -10.64 -34.78 6.07
C SER A 285 -11.30 -34.93 7.42
N VAL A 286 -12.61 -35.02 7.44
CA VAL A 286 -13.43 -35.21 8.66
C VAL A 286 -14.10 -36.57 8.59
N PHE A 287 -13.84 -37.43 9.57
CA PHE A 287 -14.54 -38.70 9.70
C PHE A 287 -15.90 -38.50 10.32
N ASP A 288 -16.94 -38.97 9.69
CA ASP A 288 -18.30 -38.99 10.22
C ASP A 288 -18.58 -40.36 10.84
N PRO A 289 -18.66 -40.46 12.17
CA PRO A 289 -18.90 -41.75 12.84
C PRO A 289 -20.29 -42.37 12.55
N LYS A 290 -21.25 -41.54 12.09
CA LYS A 290 -22.59 -42.04 11.76
C LYS A 290 -22.66 -42.74 10.41
N SER A 291 -21.97 -42.19 9.42
CA SER A 291 -21.93 -42.74 8.06
C SER A 291 -20.72 -43.63 7.78
N GLY A 292 -19.69 -43.59 8.66
CA GLY A 292 -18.40 -44.26 8.44
C GLY A 292 -17.58 -43.66 7.30
N GLN A 293 -17.95 -42.50 6.80
CA GLN A 293 -17.32 -41.86 5.63
C GLN A 293 -16.39 -40.73 6.03
N HIS A 294 -15.39 -40.52 5.19
CA HIS A 294 -14.52 -39.34 5.24
C HIS A 294 -15.05 -38.25 4.31
N ASN A 295 -15.28 -37.07 4.86
CA ASN A 295 -15.72 -35.88 4.13
C ASN A 295 -14.60 -34.88 4.08
N ILE A 296 -14.27 -34.32 2.89
CA ILE A 296 -13.29 -33.25 2.74
C ILE A 296 -14.01 -31.93 2.91
N ILE A 297 -13.56 -31.11 3.86
CA ILE A 297 -14.04 -29.75 4.06
C ILE A 297 -12.92 -28.73 3.82
N GLU A 298 -13.30 -27.58 3.31
CA GLU A 298 -12.39 -26.44 3.17
C GLU A 298 -12.53 -25.49 4.34
N LEU A 299 -11.43 -25.19 5.00
CA LEU A 299 -11.36 -24.24 6.10
C LEU A 299 -10.66 -22.98 5.65
N LYS A 300 -11.21 -21.81 5.97
CA LYS A 300 -10.50 -20.55 5.89
C LYS A 300 -9.71 -20.35 7.18
N ILE A 301 -8.41 -20.15 7.06
CA ILE A 301 -7.50 -19.88 8.19
C ILE A 301 -7.16 -18.38 8.18
N ILE A 302 -7.51 -17.67 9.25
CA ILE A 302 -7.42 -16.20 9.28
C ILE A 302 -6.36 -15.71 10.25
N THR A 303 -6.26 -16.37 11.42
CA THR A 303 -5.31 -16.01 12.47
C THR A 303 -4.76 -17.27 13.09
N THR A 304 -3.45 -17.31 13.25
CA THR A 304 -2.73 -18.44 13.80
C THR A 304 -1.65 -17.96 14.76
N ARG A 305 -1.12 -18.88 15.54
CA ARG A 305 0.17 -18.75 16.25
C ARG A 305 0.92 -20.08 16.16
N VAL A 306 2.22 -20.03 16.33
CA VAL A 306 3.02 -21.26 16.46
C VAL A 306 2.78 -21.84 17.84
N TYR A 307 2.35 -23.09 17.88
CA TYR A 307 2.12 -23.81 19.12
C TYR A 307 3.47 -24.26 19.71
N GLY A 308 3.65 -24.09 21.03
CA GLY A 308 4.93 -24.38 21.68
C GLY A 308 5.28 -25.88 21.64
N ASN A 309 6.53 -26.22 21.28
CA ASN A 309 7.02 -27.61 21.18
C ASN A 309 6.87 -28.39 22.49
N ASN A 310 6.87 -27.71 23.63
CA ASN A 310 6.73 -28.36 24.96
C ASN A 310 5.26 -28.75 25.27
N GLU A 311 4.30 -28.38 24.44
CA GLU A 311 2.89 -28.64 24.63
C GLU A 311 2.36 -29.80 23.77
N ILE A 312 3.19 -30.30 22.82
CA ILE A 312 2.87 -31.46 21.98
C ILE A 312 3.26 -32.72 22.78
N GLN A 313 2.27 -33.44 23.28
CA GLN A 313 2.52 -34.76 23.92
C GLN A 313 3.00 -35.74 22.84
N SER A 314 4.11 -36.40 23.09
CA SER A 314 4.67 -37.46 22.25
C SER A 314 3.65 -38.61 22.14
N GLY A 315 3.03 -38.74 20.95
CA GLY A 315 2.01 -39.77 20.68
C GLY A 315 0.79 -39.27 19.92
N GLN A 316 0.64 -38.01 19.70
CA GLN A 316 -0.42 -37.46 18.82
C GLN A 316 0.01 -37.60 17.36
N THR A 317 -0.50 -38.66 16.75
CA THR A 317 -0.39 -38.95 15.32
C THR A 317 -1.09 -37.81 14.54
N GLY A 318 -0.47 -37.25 13.54
CA GLY A 318 -0.89 -36.32 12.49
C GLY A 318 -2.32 -35.79 12.38
N ASP A 319 -3.17 -36.07 13.37
CA ASP A 319 -4.56 -35.64 13.40
C ASP A 319 -4.72 -34.26 14.05
N ILE A 320 -5.64 -33.46 13.51
CA ILE A 320 -6.00 -32.17 14.09
C ILE A 320 -6.72 -32.43 15.41
N PHE A 321 -6.33 -31.75 16.46
CA PHE A 321 -6.95 -31.89 17.77
C PHE A 321 -7.38 -30.54 18.35
N PHE A 322 -8.25 -30.60 19.36
CA PHE A 322 -8.75 -29.41 20.03
C PHE A 322 -8.09 -29.27 21.40
N ALA A 323 -7.44 -28.16 21.66
CA ALA A 323 -6.81 -27.86 22.92
C ALA A 323 -7.08 -26.41 23.33
N LYS A 324 -7.42 -26.19 24.60
CA LYS A 324 -7.63 -24.84 25.20
C LYS A 324 -8.54 -23.92 24.37
N GLY A 325 -9.58 -24.46 23.74
CA GLY A 325 -10.51 -23.69 22.93
C GLY A 325 -10.07 -23.41 21.49
N SER A 326 -8.97 -23.99 21.05
CA SER A 326 -8.38 -23.79 19.72
C SER A 326 -8.17 -25.09 18.98
N LEU A 327 -8.21 -25.03 17.63
CA LEU A 327 -7.81 -26.14 16.76
C LEU A 327 -6.31 -26.11 16.57
N ILE A 328 -5.66 -27.24 16.83
CA ILE A 328 -4.23 -27.45 16.67
C ILE A 328 -3.99 -28.33 15.44
N PHE A 329 -3.22 -27.83 14.52
CA PHE A 329 -2.83 -28.50 13.28
C PHE A 329 -1.38 -28.98 13.40
N PRO A 330 -1.13 -30.28 13.48
CA PRO A 330 0.22 -30.82 13.37
C PRO A 330 0.84 -30.41 12.04
N CYS A 331 2.09 -30.00 12.07
CA CYS A 331 2.85 -29.49 10.92
C CYS A 331 4.15 -30.29 10.77
N GLY A 332 4.81 -30.09 9.65
CA GLY A 332 6.12 -30.67 9.39
C GLY A 332 7.15 -30.31 10.46
N GLY A 333 8.21 -31.13 10.57
CA GLY A 333 9.30 -30.93 11.54
C GLY A 333 8.91 -31.09 13.00
N GLY A 334 7.77 -31.76 13.32
CA GLY A 334 7.29 -31.91 14.69
C GLY A 334 6.76 -30.62 15.31
N THR A 335 6.41 -29.66 14.51
CA THR A 335 5.82 -28.38 14.92
C THR A 335 4.28 -28.44 14.84
N ALA A 336 3.58 -27.46 15.42
CA ALA A 336 2.15 -27.36 15.27
C ALA A 336 1.70 -25.89 15.15
N LEU A 337 0.60 -25.69 14.42
CA LEU A 337 -0.03 -24.41 14.18
C LEU A 337 -1.36 -24.34 14.95
N GLU A 338 -1.50 -23.35 15.81
CA GLU A 338 -2.75 -23.09 16.50
C GLU A 338 -3.58 -22.08 15.71
N ARG A 339 -4.84 -22.43 15.41
CA ARG A 339 -5.83 -21.50 14.90
C ARG A 339 -6.49 -20.79 16.07
N GLN A 340 -6.28 -19.49 16.18
CA GLN A 340 -7.03 -18.66 17.12
C GLN A 340 -8.49 -18.54 16.65
N SER A 341 -9.45 -18.77 17.56
CA SER A 341 -10.87 -18.55 17.31
C SER A 341 -11.15 -17.06 17.33
N GLU A 342 -11.08 -16.39 16.19
CA GLU A 342 -11.84 -15.16 16.04
C GLU A 342 -13.32 -15.55 16.07
N VAL A 343 -14.07 -15.00 17.04
CA VAL A 343 -15.53 -15.16 17.11
C VAL A 343 -16.10 -14.48 15.87
N CYS A 344 -16.19 -15.23 14.79
CA CYS A 344 -16.94 -14.82 13.62
C CYS A 344 -18.42 -14.84 14.02
N ARG A 345 -18.97 -13.69 14.43
CA ARG A 345 -20.43 -13.49 14.50
C ARG A 345 -20.96 -13.52 13.08
N SER A 346 -21.09 -14.69 12.48
CA SER A 346 -21.94 -14.84 11.32
C SER A 346 -23.38 -14.72 11.79
N GLN A 347 -24.05 -13.66 11.37
CA GLN A 347 -25.50 -13.54 11.44
C GLN A 347 -26.12 -14.58 10.48
N ASN A 348 -26.16 -15.83 10.87
CA ASN A 348 -27.07 -16.87 10.35
C ASN A 348 -26.59 -18.25 10.84
N ALA A 349 -26.72 -18.50 12.13
CA ALA A 349 -26.81 -19.85 12.65
C ALA A 349 -27.67 -19.83 13.91
N LYS A 350 -28.98 -19.82 13.73
CA LYS A 350 -29.89 -20.39 14.71
C LYS A 350 -29.66 -21.90 14.70
N ARG A 351 -28.83 -22.39 15.61
CA ARG A 351 -28.87 -23.77 16.08
C ARG A 351 -28.60 -23.78 17.57
N THR A 352 -29.58 -24.25 18.26
CA THR A 352 -29.71 -24.58 19.67
C THR A 352 -28.48 -25.27 20.23
N ALA A 353 -27.87 -24.67 21.24
CA ALA A 353 -26.92 -25.34 22.12
C ALA A 353 -27.68 -26.41 22.92
N SER A 354 -27.33 -27.64 22.66
CA SER A 354 -27.59 -28.78 23.58
C SER A 354 -26.21 -29.29 23.97
N GLU A 355 -25.99 -29.24 25.27
CA GLU A 355 -24.84 -29.84 25.95
C GLU A 355 -24.70 -31.32 25.59
N SER A 356 -23.46 -31.72 25.48
CA SER A 356 -22.87 -33.03 25.79
C SER A 356 -22.15 -33.78 24.68
N GLN A 357 -20.96 -34.12 25.04
CA GLN A 357 -19.99 -35.09 24.56
C GLN A 357 -18.85 -34.53 23.68
N PRO A 358 -17.59 -34.85 24.04
CA PRO A 358 -16.44 -34.55 23.17
C PRO A 358 -16.57 -35.39 21.90
N LEU A 359 -16.80 -34.71 20.76
CA LEU A 359 -16.68 -35.34 19.47
C LEU A 359 -15.18 -35.66 19.25
N HIS A 360 -14.86 -36.95 19.33
CA HIS A 360 -13.61 -37.45 18.75
C HIS A 360 -13.74 -37.35 17.23
N VAL A 361 -13.29 -36.25 16.68
CA VAL A 361 -13.23 -36.06 15.23
C VAL A 361 -11.78 -36.29 14.85
N ALA A 362 -11.47 -37.44 14.26
CA ALA A 362 -10.15 -37.70 13.68
C ALA A 362 -10.06 -36.88 12.38
N PHE A 363 -9.20 -35.88 12.36
CA PHE A 363 -8.92 -35.04 11.21
C PHE A 363 -7.56 -35.45 10.63
N ARG A 364 -7.49 -35.86 9.36
CA ARG A 364 -6.22 -36.07 8.67
C ARG A 364 -6.03 -35.00 7.60
N PRO A 365 -4.83 -34.39 7.49
CA PRO A 365 -4.52 -33.54 6.31
C PRO A 365 -4.56 -34.43 5.05
N SER A 366 -5.29 -33.98 4.03
CA SER A 366 -5.26 -34.69 2.75
C SER A 366 -3.92 -34.42 2.07
N MET A 367 -3.14 -35.46 1.80
CA MET A 367 -1.95 -35.38 0.96
C MET A 367 -2.32 -34.82 -0.43
N ALA A 368 -1.46 -34.00 -1.01
CA ALA A 368 -1.62 -33.51 -2.37
C ALA A 368 -1.74 -34.70 -3.32
N VAL A 369 -2.81 -34.71 -4.12
CA VAL A 369 -2.94 -35.67 -5.22
C VAL A 369 -1.87 -35.28 -6.25
N ASP A 370 -0.88 -36.15 -6.40
CA ASP A 370 0.15 -36.10 -7.42
C ASP A 370 -0.52 -36.16 -8.81
N GLN A 371 -0.50 -35.06 -9.55
CA GLN A 371 -0.86 -35.03 -10.97
C GLN A 371 0.37 -35.35 -11.82
N SER A 372 0.92 -36.56 -11.68
CA SER A 372 1.86 -37.13 -12.64
C SER A 372 1.14 -38.16 -13.50
N GLY A 373 0.27 -37.66 -14.38
CA GLY A 373 -0.25 -38.42 -15.55
C GLY A 373 0.68 -38.15 -16.72
N GLY A 374 1.75 -38.93 -16.82
CA GLY A 374 2.62 -38.95 -17.98
C GLY A 374 1.87 -39.53 -19.18
N ALA A 375 1.76 -38.74 -20.26
CA ALA A 375 1.47 -39.26 -21.60
C ALA A 375 2.80 -39.57 -22.28
N PRO A 376 2.89 -40.68 -23.04
CA PRO A 376 4.15 -41.12 -23.67
C PRO A 376 4.50 -40.25 -24.86
N CYS A 377 5.77 -39.88 -24.95
CA CYS A 377 6.38 -39.34 -26.15
C CYS A 377 6.27 -40.35 -27.29
N ALA A 378 5.62 -39.95 -28.38
CA ALA A 378 5.74 -40.62 -29.66
C ALA A 378 6.97 -40.07 -30.40
N ASP A 379 7.89 -40.97 -30.67
CA ASP A 379 9.03 -40.87 -31.58
C ASP A 379 8.54 -40.54 -32.99
N HIS A 380 9.06 -39.47 -33.59
CA HIS A 380 9.10 -39.33 -35.06
C HIS A 380 10.45 -38.76 -35.46
N THR A 381 11.29 -39.71 -35.87
CA THR A 381 12.42 -39.52 -36.77
C THR A 381 11.95 -39.22 -38.21
N VAL A 382 12.82 -38.45 -38.90
CA VAL A 382 13.10 -38.40 -40.35
C VAL A 382 12.32 -37.38 -41.21
N GLY A 383 13.09 -36.51 -41.85
CA GLY A 383 12.83 -35.77 -43.07
C GLY A 383 13.56 -34.44 -43.08
#